data_f6f55758196a1fe99d9b0863285b65a3
#
_entry.id   f6f55758196a1fe99d9b0863285b65a3
#
_cell.length_a   1.000
_cell.length_b   1.000
_cell.length_c   1.000
_cell.angle_alpha   90.00
_cell.angle_beta   90.00
_cell.angle_gamma   90.00
#
_symmetry.space_group_name_H-M   'P 1'
#
loop_
_entity.id
_entity.type
_entity.pdbx_description
1 polymer ?
#
loop_
_entity_poly.entity_id
_entity_poly.type
_entity_poly.pdbx_seq_one_letter_code
_entity_poly.pdbx_strand_id
1 'polypeptide(L)'
;MKRLNNLESYWMPFTANRDFKKDPRMVVAADGMYYKSETGQDILDSAAGLWCVNAGHNRPEITSAISEQAATLDFAPSFQYGHPKSFELASRVADIFPKGLDHVFFTNSGSEAVDSTLKIALAYHRARGKGTKTRLIGRERGYHGVGFGGISVGGMPRNRQYFGSLLTCLLYTSPSPRDLGKS
;
A
#
# COMPACT_ATOMS: atom_id res chain seq x y z
N MET A 1 28.12 15.22 8.47
CA MET A 1 27.64 13.85 8.77
C MET A 1 28.52 12.86 8.03
N LYS A 2 29.07 11.82 8.71
CA LYS A 2 29.79 10.74 8.00
C LYS A 2 28.79 10.05 7.09
N ARG A 3 29.01 10.06 5.76
CA ARG A 3 28.20 9.25 4.84
C ARG A 3 28.17 7.81 5.39
N LEU A 4 26.98 7.31 5.70
CA LEU A 4 26.77 5.90 6.01
C LEU A 4 27.19 5.09 4.79
N ASN A 5 28.28 4.58 4.91
CA ASN A 5 29.15 3.61 4.32
C ASN A 5 28.89 3.05 2.93
N ASN A 6 27.87 2.40 2.65
CA ASN A 6 27.79 1.56 1.46
C ASN A 6 26.36 1.60 0.92
N LEU A 7 26.14 2.43 -0.07
CA LEU A 7 24.83 2.49 -0.74
C LEU A 7 24.48 1.18 -1.48
N GLU A 8 25.45 0.30 -1.71
CA GLU A 8 25.26 -0.90 -2.53
C GLU A 8 24.34 -1.94 -1.88
N SER A 9 24.35 -2.07 -0.55
CA SER A 9 23.57 -3.10 0.14
C SER A 9 22.07 -2.88 0.10
N TYR A 10 21.60 -1.67 -0.17
CA TYR A 10 20.17 -1.37 -0.24
C TYR A 10 19.66 -1.45 -1.67
N TRP A 11 18.80 -2.42 -1.93
CA TRP A 11 18.06 -2.52 -3.19
C TRP A 11 16.73 -1.77 -3.06
N MET A 12 16.70 -0.54 -3.56
CA MET A 12 15.51 0.32 -3.53
C MET A 12 14.46 -0.20 -4.53
N PRO A 13 13.21 -0.40 -4.09
CA PRO A 13 12.13 -0.78 -5.00
C PRO A 13 11.80 0.36 -5.96
N PHE A 14 11.31 0.02 -7.16
CA PHE A 14 10.85 0.95 -8.19
C PHE A 14 11.85 2.06 -8.56
N THR A 15 13.12 1.81 -8.37
CA THR A 15 14.20 2.79 -8.55
C THR A 15 15.28 2.25 -9.48
N ALA A 16 15.79 3.09 -10.37
CA ALA A 16 17.00 2.81 -11.13
C ALA A 16 18.21 2.90 -10.19
N ASN A 17 18.48 1.83 -9.43
CA ASN A 17 19.41 1.84 -8.31
C ASN A 17 20.81 2.31 -8.67
N ARG A 18 21.36 1.86 -9.82
CA ARG A 18 22.71 2.25 -10.25
C ARG A 18 22.83 3.74 -10.49
N ASP A 19 21.81 4.35 -11.08
CA ASP A 19 21.81 5.79 -11.37
C ASP A 19 21.55 6.61 -10.10
N PHE A 20 20.61 6.17 -9.26
CA PHE A 20 20.35 6.81 -7.97
C PHE A 20 21.61 6.82 -7.09
N LYS A 21 22.36 5.73 -7.04
CA LYS A 21 23.55 5.60 -6.17
C LYS A 21 24.73 6.45 -6.61
N LYS A 22 24.80 6.87 -7.89
CA LYS A 22 25.81 7.82 -8.38
C LYS A 22 25.58 9.24 -7.84
N ASP A 23 24.31 9.64 -7.76
CA ASP A 23 23.89 10.96 -7.28
C ASP A 23 22.64 10.81 -6.40
N PRO A 24 22.82 10.35 -5.15
CA PRO A 24 21.70 10.01 -4.28
C PRO A 24 21.01 11.26 -3.73
N ARG A 25 19.70 11.33 -3.94
CA ARG A 25 18.84 12.36 -3.34
C ARG A 25 18.40 11.91 -1.95
N MET A 26 19.15 12.29 -0.93
CA MET A 26 18.86 11.94 0.45
C MET A 26 18.00 13.00 1.13
N VAL A 27 16.93 12.56 1.78
CA VAL A 27 16.14 13.39 2.69
C VAL A 27 16.48 13.00 4.12
N VAL A 28 16.71 13.99 4.98
CA VAL A 28 17.23 13.81 6.33
C VAL A 28 16.29 14.34 7.42
N ALA A 29 15.29 15.13 7.04
CA ALA A 29 14.24 15.64 7.91
C ALA A 29 12.99 15.94 7.08
N ALA A 30 11.87 16.14 7.77
CA ALA A 30 10.64 16.60 7.16
C ALA A 30 9.83 17.40 8.17
N ASP A 31 9.06 18.39 7.69
CA ASP A 31 8.10 19.15 8.48
C ASP A 31 6.97 19.66 7.59
N GLY A 32 5.73 19.54 8.06
CA GLY A 32 4.56 19.97 7.31
C GLY A 32 4.47 19.33 5.93
N MET A 33 4.69 20.11 4.89
CA MET A 33 4.66 19.65 3.49
C MET A 33 6.06 19.53 2.85
N TYR A 34 7.14 19.68 3.61
CA TYR A 34 8.47 19.73 3.06
C TYR A 34 9.38 18.66 3.63
N TYR A 35 10.17 18.07 2.75
CA TYR A 35 11.38 17.34 3.11
C TYR A 35 12.57 18.30 3.15
N LYS A 36 13.55 17.98 3.96
CA LYS A 36 14.86 18.63 3.94
C LYS A 36 15.92 17.67 3.43
N SER A 37 16.63 18.09 2.37
CA SER A 37 17.74 17.30 1.82
C SER A 37 18.97 17.33 2.74
N GLU A 38 19.93 16.42 2.51
CA GLU A 38 21.22 16.44 3.22
C GLU A 38 22.04 17.72 2.95
N THR A 39 21.73 18.46 1.86
CA THR A 39 22.35 19.76 1.53
C THR A 39 21.61 20.95 2.13
N GLY A 40 20.53 20.71 2.89
CA GLY A 40 19.74 21.73 3.56
C GLY A 40 18.65 22.38 2.70
N GLN A 41 18.40 21.88 1.48
CA GLN A 41 17.32 22.39 0.62
C GLN A 41 15.97 21.87 1.08
N ASP A 42 14.95 22.73 1.02
CA ASP A 42 13.57 22.34 1.21
C ASP A 42 12.97 21.82 -0.10
N ILE A 43 12.37 20.65 -0.04
CA ILE A 43 11.77 19.95 -1.19
C ILE A 43 10.30 19.76 -0.88
N LEU A 44 9.41 20.36 -1.67
CA LEU A 44 7.96 20.18 -1.53
C LEU A 44 7.57 18.73 -1.79
N ASP A 45 6.90 18.10 -0.83
CA ASP A 45 6.30 16.79 -0.98
C ASP A 45 4.87 16.92 -1.52
N SER A 46 4.73 16.92 -2.83
CA SER A 46 3.43 17.01 -3.50
C SER A 46 2.67 15.67 -3.57
N ALA A 47 3.26 14.60 -3.08
CA ALA A 47 2.69 13.26 -3.12
C ALA A 47 2.36 12.67 -1.74
N ALA A 48 2.47 13.46 -0.67
CA ALA A 48 2.25 13.05 0.72
C ALA A 48 3.02 11.77 1.08
N GLY A 49 4.33 11.73 0.78
CA GLY A 49 5.17 10.55 1.03
C GLY A 49 4.66 9.30 0.32
N LEU A 50 4.16 9.43 -0.90
CA LEU A 50 3.47 8.40 -1.67
C LEU A 50 2.22 7.87 -0.92
N TRP A 51 1.34 8.80 -0.52
CA TRP A 51 0.05 8.58 0.17
C TRP A 51 0.14 8.13 1.65
N CYS A 52 1.31 8.25 2.26
CA CYS A 52 1.52 7.76 3.64
C CYS A 52 1.43 8.85 4.70
N VAL A 53 1.57 10.12 4.34
CA VAL A 53 1.62 11.26 5.28
C VAL A 53 0.62 12.36 4.91
N ASN A 54 -0.62 11.97 4.64
CA ASN A 54 -1.68 12.87 4.19
C ASN A 54 -2.01 14.00 5.19
N ALA A 55 -1.69 13.82 6.47
CA ALA A 55 -1.85 14.84 7.51
C ALA A 55 -0.68 15.84 7.54
N GLY A 56 0.37 15.63 6.74
CA GLY A 56 1.63 16.34 6.80
C GLY A 56 2.68 15.60 7.63
N HIS A 57 3.95 15.93 7.36
CA HIS A 57 5.09 15.35 8.05
C HIS A 57 5.21 15.88 9.48
N ASN A 58 5.70 15.00 10.36
CA ASN A 58 6.15 15.32 11.71
C ASN A 58 5.12 16.08 12.55
N ARG A 59 3.84 15.74 12.40
CA ARG A 59 2.75 16.34 13.19
C ARG A 59 2.92 15.95 14.65
N PRO A 60 3.06 16.93 15.58
CA PRO A 60 3.32 16.62 16.98
C PRO A 60 2.25 15.74 17.63
N GLU A 61 0.99 15.93 17.27
CA GLU A 61 -0.14 15.16 17.79
C GLU A 61 -0.01 13.68 17.43
N ILE A 62 0.51 13.37 16.24
CA ILE A 62 0.70 12.00 15.75
C ILE A 62 1.96 11.40 16.33
N THR A 63 3.08 12.12 16.28
CA THR A 63 4.37 11.61 16.75
C THR A 63 4.40 11.37 18.25
N SER A 64 3.74 12.24 19.06
CA SER A 64 3.59 12.03 20.50
C SER A 64 2.75 10.81 20.79
N ALA A 65 1.59 10.67 20.14
CA ALA A 65 0.71 9.50 20.34
C ALA A 65 1.40 8.17 20.00
N ILE A 66 2.21 8.14 18.92
CA ILE A 66 3.02 6.97 18.55
C ILE A 66 4.05 6.67 19.65
N SER A 67 4.79 7.69 20.11
CA SER A 67 5.85 7.52 21.11
C SER A 67 5.29 7.03 22.45
N GLU A 68 4.17 7.60 22.91
CA GLU A 68 3.48 7.19 24.14
C GLU A 68 2.97 5.76 24.06
N GLN A 69 2.35 5.40 22.92
CA GLN A 69 1.84 4.04 22.75
C GLN A 69 2.96 3.01 22.63
N ALA A 70 4.04 3.32 21.91
CA ALA A 70 5.19 2.44 21.79
C ALA A 70 5.89 2.20 23.15
N ALA A 71 5.88 3.20 24.04
CA ALA A 71 6.42 3.05 25.40
C ALA A 71 5.51 2.25 26.34
N THR A 72 4.21 2.14 26.03
CA THR A 72 3.22 1.43 26.86
C THR A 72 2.99 0.01 26.40
N LEU A 73 2.74 -0.17 25.12
CA LEU A 73 2.54 -1.47 24.46
C LEU A 73 2.84 -1.28 22.97
N ASP A 74 4.01 -1.73 22.58
CA ASP A 74 4.54 -1.62 21.21
C ASP A 74 3.92 -2.64 20.26
N PHE A 75 3.64 -3.85 20.75
CA PHE A 75 3.11 -4.94 19.94
C PHE A 75 2.24 -5.91 20.76
N ALA A 76 1.14 -6.35 20.17
CA ALA A 76 0.38 -7.51 20.61
C ALA A 76 -0.02 -8.35 19.38
N PRO A 77 0.24 -9.67 19.37
CA PRO A 77 -0.11 -10.51 18.24
C PRO A 77 -1.64 -10.65 18.12
N SER A 78 -2.15 -10.62 16.91
CA SER A 78 -3.59 -10.80 16.65
C SER A 78 -4.02 -12.29 16.65
N PHE A 79 -3.23 -13.16 17.29
CA PHE A 79 -3.51 -14.57 17.49
C PHE A 79 -3.93 -14.78 18.94
N GLN A 80 -5.23 -14.77 19.21
CA GLN A 80 -5.84 -14.95 20.54
C GLN A 80 -5.58 -13.82 21.54
N TYR A 81 -4.77 -12.83 21.19
CA TYR A 81 -4.58 -11.60 21.94
C TYR A 81 -5.14 -10.41 21.15
N GLY A 82 -5.47 -9.33 21.82
CA GLY A 82 -5.98 -8.12 21.19
C GLY A 82 -5.26 -6.88 21.69
N HIS A 83 -4.97 -5.96 20.79
CA HIS A 83 -4.49 -4.63 21.13
C HIS A 83 -5.69 -3.67 21.21
N PRO A 84 -5.96 -2.98 22.33
CA PRO A 84 -7.14 -2.11 22.46
C PRO A 84 -7.28 -1.07 21.36
N LYS A 85 -6.15 -0.48 20.91
CA LYS A 85 -6.15 0.50 19.82
C LYS A 85 -6.62 -0.06 18.48
N SER A 86 -6.42 -1.35 18.22
CA SER A 86 -6.91 -1.99 17.00
C SER A 86 -8.44 -2.02 16.97
N PHE A 87 -9.10 -2.33 18.10
CA PHE A 87 -10.55 -2.34 18.21
C PHE A 87 -11.13 -0.92 18.14
N GLU A 88 -10.50 0.04 18.81
CA GLU A 88 -10.89 1.44 18.72
C GLU A 88 -10.80 1.95 17.28
N LEU A 89 -9.71 1.68 16.59
CA LEU A 89 -9.52 2.08 15.19
C LEU A 89 -10.55 1.40 14.28
N ALA A 90 -10.80 0.09 14.46
CA ALA A 90 -11.79 -0.63 13.66
C ALA A 90 -13.19 -0.01 13.80
N SER A 91 -13.61 0.34 15.02
CA SER A 91 -14.90 1.00 15.27
C SER A 91 -14.97 2.36 14.56
N ARG A 92 -13.94 3.21 14.70
CA ARG A 92 -13.88 4.51 14.03
C ARG A 92 -13.89 4.41 12.52
N VAL A 93 -13.21 3.40 11.95
CA VAL A 93 -13.22 3.15 10.50
C VAL A 93 -14.61 2.72 10.06
N ALA A 94 -15.26 1.79 10.77
CA ALA A 94 -16.60 1.33 10.44
C ALA A 94 -17.62 2.47 10.44
N ASP A 95 -17.51 3.43 11.38
CA ASP A 95 -18.41 4.58 11.49
C ASP A 95 -18.38 5.53 10.27
N ILE A 96 -17.24 5.59 9.55
CA ILE A 96 -17.10 6.45 8.36
C ILE A 96 -17.41 5.73 7.04
N PHE A 97 -17.61 4.41 7.09
CA PHE A 97 -17.94 3.62 5.90
C PHE A 97 -19.46 3.51 5.71
N PRO A 98 -19.92 3.17 4.48
CA PRO A 98 -21.34 2.93 4.23
C PRO A 98 -21.89 1.80 5.10
N LYS A 99 -23.18 1.91 5.48
CA LYS A 99 -23.87 0.88 6.29
C LYS A 99 -23.72 -0.50 5.68
N GLY A 100 -23.40 -1.49 6.51
CA GLY A 100 -23.16 -2.89 6.09
C GLY A 100 -21.69 -3.19 5.78
N LEU A 101 -20.80 -2.21 5.85
CA LEU A 101 -19.33 -2.38 5.82
C LEU A 101 -18.78 -2.08 7.22
N ASP A 102 -19.12 -2.93 8.16
CA ASP A 102 -18.93 -2.74 9.61
C ASP A 102 -17.84 -3.66 10.21
N HIS A 103 -17.15 -4.42 9.38
CA HIS A 103 -16.05 -5.28 9.78
C HIS A 103 -14.74 -4.86 9.09
N VAL A 104 -13.68 -4.67 9.87
CA VAL A 104 -12.39 -4.18 9.39
C VAL A 104 -11.34 -5.28 9.52
N PHE A 105 -10.65 -5.56 8.44
CA PHE A 105 -9.50 -6.45 8.38
C PHE A 105 -8.23 -5.64 8.08
N PHE A 106 -7.34 -5.51 9.05
CA PHE A 106 -6.10 -4.76 8.90
C PHE A 106 -5.02 -5.56 8.19
N THR A 107 -4.26 -4.89 7.34
CA THR A 107 -3.11 -5.43 6.61
C THR A 107 -1.95 -4.44 6.67
N ASN A 108 -0.73 -4.90 6.33
CA ASN A 108 0.45 -4.05 6.35
C ASN A 108 0.62 -3.20 5.08
N SER A 109 -0.12 -3.50 4.02
CA SER A 109 -0.04 -2.76 2.75
C SER A 109 -1.31 -2.93 1.92
N GLY A 110 -1.54 -2.03 0.97
CA GLY A 110 -2.60 -2.16 -0.02
C GLY A 110 -2.47 -3.42 -0.88
N SER A 111 -1.25 -3.85 -1.19
CA SER A 111 -0.98 -5.11 -1.91
C SER A 111 -1.49 -6.32 -1.15
N GLU A 112 -1.22 -6.37 0.15
CA GLU A 112 -1.69 -7.44 1.04
C GLU A 112 -3.20 -7.39 1.24
N ALA A 113 -3.78 -6.18 1.30
CA ALA A 113 -5.24 -6.00 1.35
C ALA A 113 -5.91 -6.56 0.10
N VAL A 114 -5.37 -6.29 -1.08
CA VAL A 114 -5.93 -6.82 -2.33
C VAL A 114 -5.81 -8.33 -2.38
N ASP A 115 -4.65 -8.91 -2.13
CA ASP A 115 -4.46 -10.37 -2.15
C ASP A 115 -5.38 -11.07 -1.13
N SER A 116 -5.59 -10.48 0.05
CA SER A 116 -6.54 -10.98 1.05
C SER A 116 -7.99 -10.86 0.58
N THR A 117 -8.37 -9.74 -0.02
CA THR A 117 -9.71 -9.51 -0.57
C THR A 117 -10.07 -10.54 -1.65
N LEU A 118 -9.14 -10.87 -2.54
CA LEU A 118 -9.35 -11.88 -3.57
C LEU A 118 -9.65 -13.26 -2.94
N LYS A 119 -8.88 -13.64 -1.92
CA LYS A 119 -9.12 -14.90 -1.18
C LYS A 119 -10.46 -14.88 -0.45
N ILE A 120 -10.81 -13.79 0.21
CA ILE A 120 -12.09 -13.63 0.92
C ILE A 120 -13.26 -13.74 -0.07
N ALA A 121 -13.18 -13.10 -1.23
CA ALA A 121 -14.22 -13.17 -2.26
C ALA A 121 -14.44 -14.60 -2.76
N LEU A 122 -13.39 -15.36 -3.02
CA LEU A 122 -13.48 -16.76 -3.41
C LEU A 122 -14.09 -17.63 -2.30
N ALA A 123 -13.63 -17.46 -1.07
CA ALA A 123 -14.14 -18.19 0.11
C ALA A 123 -15.61 -17.88 0.37
N TYR A 124 -16.00 -16.61 0.29
CA TYR A 124 -17.39 -16.17 0.42
C TYR A 124 -18.32 -16.85 -0.59
N HIS A 125 -17.96 -16.85 -1.87
CA HIS A 125 -18.76 -17.48 -2.89
C HIS A 125 -18.82 -19.00 -2.71
N ARG A 126 -17.73 -19.63 -2.31
CA ARG A 126 -17.70 -21.07 -2.01
C ARG A 126 -18.61 -21.43 -0.84
N ALA A 127 -18.56 -20.68 0.24
CA ALA A 127 -19.42 -20.89 1.42
C ALA A 127 -20.91 -20.74 1.09
N ARG A 128 -21.26 -19.96 0.07
CA ARG A 128 -22.63 -19.79 -0.44
C ARG A 128 -23.04 -20.82 -1.50
N GLY A 129 -22.30 -21.90 -1.68
CA GLY A 129 -22.56 -22.90 -2.71
C GLY A 129 -22.31 -22.46 -4.15
N LYS A 130 -21.61 -21.31 -4.33
CA LYS A 130 -21.29 -20.73 -5.64
C LYS A 130 -19.79 -20.83 -5.95
N GLY A 131 -19.17 -21.98 -5.66
CA GLY A 131 -17.73 -22.20 -5.78
C GLY A 131 -17.15 -22.09 -7.20
N THR A 132 -18.01 -22.10 -8.22
CA THR A 132 -17.62 -21.86 -9.63
C THR A 132 -17.39 -20.38 -9.96
N LYS A 133 -17.76 -19.44 -9.07
CA LYS A 133 -17.48 -18.02 -9.24
C LYS A 133 -16.03 -17.71 -8.89
N THR A 134 -15.13 -17.96 -9.81
CA THR A 134 -13.68 -17.78 -9.63
C THR A 134 -13.09 -16.70 -10.52
N ARG A 135 -13.89 -16.14 -11.44
CA ARG A 135 -13.40 -15.12 -12.37
C ARG A 135 -13.39 -13.75 -11.71
N LEU A 136 -12.27 -13.05 -11.88
CA LEU A 136 -12.03 -11.71 -11.39
C LEU A 136 -11.91 -10.76 -12.59
N ILE A 137 -12.46 -9.56 -12.47
CA ILE A 137 -12.44 -8.54 -13.52
C ILE A 137 -11.58 -7.38 -13.03
N GLY A 138 -10.56 -7.03 -13.82
CA GLY A 138 -9.71 -5.86 -13.57
C GLY A 138 -9.85 -4.81 -14.68
N ARG A 139 -9.42 -3.58 -14.41
CA ARG A 139 -9.36 -2.52 -15.42
C ARG A 139 -7.99 -2.47 -16.07
N GLU A 140 -7.95 -2.12 -17.35
CA GLU A 140 -6.70 -1.76 -18.02
C GLU A 140 -5.99 -0.64 -17.26
N ARG A 141 -4.66 -0.71 -17.18
CA ARG A 141 -3.79 0.22 -16.46
C ARG A 141 -4.09 0.33 -14.95
N GLY A 142 -5.00 -0.49 -14.40
CA GLY A 142 -5.29 -0.53 -12.98
C GLY A 142 -4.09 -1.06 -12.19
N TYR A 143 -3.75 -0.38 -11.09
CA TYR A 143 -2.78 -0.87 -10.12
C TYR A 143 -3.52 -1.44 -8.91
N HIS A 144 -3.21 -2.69 -8.57
CA HIS A 144 -3.84 -3.39 -7.45
C HIS A 144 -2.82 -4.07 -6.53
N GLY A 145 -1.61 -3.53 -6.49
CA GLY A 145 -0.55 -4.03 -5.63
C GLY A 145 0.53 -4.82 -6.38
N VAL A 146 1.53 -5.26 -5.63
CA VAL A 146 2.74 -5.93 -6.15
C VAL A 146 2.75 -7.44 -5.93
N GLY A 147 1.80 -8.00 -5.17
CA GLY A 147 1.62 -9.44 -5.02
C GLY A 147 1.08 -10.09 -6.30
N PHE A 148 1.26 -11.38 -6.46
CA PHE A 148 0.80 -12.10 -7.66
C PHE A 148 -0.72 -11.99 -7.87
N GLY A 149 -1.51 -11.99 -6.80
CA GLY A 149 -2.95 -11.74 -6.90
C GLY A 149 -3.25 -10.35 -7.42
N GLY A 150 -2.64 -9.32 -6.84
CA GLY A 150 -2.78 -7.94 -7.26
C GLY A 150 -2.34 -7.69 -8.70
N ILE A 151 -1.20 -8.26 -9.14
CA ILE A 151 -0.74 -8.19 -10.54
C ILE A 151 -1.68 -8.96 -11.47
N SER A 152 -2.24 -10.10 -11.02
CA SER A 152 -3.18 -10.89 -11.81
C SER A 152 -4.46 -10.14 -12.16
N VAL A 153 -5.00 -9.36 -11.23
CA VAL A 153 -6.18 -8.50 -11.45
C VAL A 153 -5.80 -7.09 -11.90
N GLY A 154 -4.53 -6.74 -11.88
CA GLY A 154 -4.01 -5.46 -12.35
C GLY A 154 -3.88 -5.40 -13.87
N GLY A 155 -3.97 -4.18 -14.43
CA GLY A 155 -3.87 -3.93 -15.86
C GLY A 155 -2.58 -3.23 -16.30
N MET A 156 -1.54 -3.17 -15.44
CA MET A 156 -0.28 -2.51 -15.79
C MET A 156 0.50 -3.31 -16.84
N PRO A 157 0.73 -2.77 -18.06
CA PRO A 157 1.31 -3.53 -19.17
C PRO A 157 2.67 -4.17 -18.85
N ARG A 158 3.57 -3.42 -18.20
CA ARG A 158 4.91 -3.91 -17.85
C ARG A 158 4.85 -5.09 -16.87
N ASN A 159 4.02 -5.01 -15.84
CA ASN A 159 3.86 -6.11 -14.89
C ASN A 159 3.35 -7.38 -15.58
N ARG A 160 2.40 -7.23 -16.48
CA ARG A 160 1.86 -8.36 -17.24
C ARG A 160 2.88 -8.94 -18.22
N GLN A 161 3.71 -8.10 -18.82
CA GLN A 161 4.77 -8.54 -19.74
C GLN A 161 5.84 -9.35 -19.01
N TYR A 162 6.30 -8.88 -17.84
CA TYR A 162 7.41 -9.53 -17.13
C TYR A 162 6.97 -10.74 -16.28
N PHE A 163 5.74 -10.73 -15.77
CA PHE A 163 5.27 -11.75 -14.83
C PHE A 163 4.12 -12.62 -15.38
N GLY A 164 3.75 -12.45 -16.64
CA GLY A 164 2.58 -13.06 -17.25
C GLY A 164 2.51 -14.59 -17.12
N SER A 165 3.64 -15.29 -17.16
CA SER A 165 3.71 -16.74 -17.02
C SER A 165 3.34 -17.28 -15.63
N LEU A 166 3.40 -16.43 -14.60
CA LEU A 166 3.09 -16.80 -13.22
C LEU A 166 1.74 -16.27 -12.74
N LEU A 167 1.06 -15.49 -13.59
CA LEU A 167 -0.24 -14.95 -13.24
C LEU A 167 -1.32 -16.02 -13.36
N THR A 168 -2.15 -16.13 -12.34
CA THR A 168 -3.34 -16.96 -12.43
C THR A 168 -4.25 -16.40 -13.53
N CYS A 169 -4.60 -17.24 -14.49
CA CYS A 169 -5.33 -16.88 -15.69
C CYS A 169 -6.80 -16.60 -15.38
N LEU A 170 -7.12 -15.39 -14.91
CA LEU A 170 -8.48 -15.07 -14.48
C LEU A 170 -8.94 -13.66 -14.90
N LEU A 171 -8.31 -13.06 -15.92
CA LEU A 171 -8.56 -11.67 -16.19
C LEU A 171 -9.38 -11.44 -17.45
N TYR A 172 -10.55 -10.85 -17.27
CA TYR A 172 -11.15 -9.97 -18.26
C TYR A 172 -10.72 -8.53 -17.93
N THR A 173 -9.90 -7.93 -18.78
CA THR A 173 -9.61 -6.50 -18.72
C THR A 173 -10.72 -5.77 -19.45
N SER A 174 -11.43 -4.88 -18.77
CA SER A 174 -12.33 -3.94 -19.42
C SER A 174 -11.61 -2.60 -19.61
N PRO A 175 -11.70 -1.96 -20.77
CA PRO A 175 -11.18 -0.61 -20.95
C PRO A 175 -11.86 0.34 -19.96
N SER A 176 -11.09 1.32 -19.46
CA SER A 176 -11.65 2.39 -18.63
C SER A 176 -12.70 3.18 -19.45
N PRO A 177 -13.78 3.69 -18.84
CA PRO A 177 -14.71 4.59 -19.56
C PRO A 177 -14.04 5.79 -20.22
N ARG A 178 -12.85 6.21 -19.76
CA ARG A 178 -12.03 7.25 -20.40
C ARG A 178 -11.31 6.79 -21.67
N ASP A 179 -11.14 5.50 -21.87
CA ASP A 179 -10.45 4.94 -23.04
C ASP A 179 -11.42 4.68 -24.21
N LEU A 180 -12.73 4.60 -23.93
CA LEU A 180 -13.78 4.40 -24.93
C LEU A 180 -14.06 5.66 -25.77
N GLY A 181 -13.51 6.82 -25.42
CA GLY A 181 -13.66 8.07 -26.14
C GLY A 181 -12.49 8.44 -27.06
N LYS A 182 -11.54 7.53 -27.30
CA LYS A 182 -10.34 7.76 -28.12
C LYS A 182 -10.28 6.80 -29.31
N SER A 183 -11.39 6.65 -30.01
CA SER A 183 -11.44 6.03 -31.33
C SER A 183 -11.58 7.09 -32.41
#